data_e1b6da74d75c0c3f14f2283ef58cecbe
#
_entry.id   e1b6da74d75c0c3f14f2283ef58cecbe
#
_cell.length_a   1.000
_cell.length_b   1.000
_cell.length_c   1.000
_cell.angle_alpha   90.00
_cell.angle_beta   90.00
_cell.angle_gamma   90.00
#
_symmetry.space_group_name_H-M   'P 1'
#
loop_
_entity.id
_entity.type
_entity.pdbx_description
1 polymer ?
#
loop_
_entity_poly.entity_id
_entity_poly.type
_entity_poly.pdbx_seq_one_letter_code
_entity_poly.pdbx_strand_id
1 'polypeptide(L)'
;MKKNVWIAGMTAILSAGLVWLAPVFTLADERIPDGVSVGAVSLSGLTEEEAEKQIESYVNEKLNQDITLVVNGTEAKSDAQTLGVAWDNQDEVAEAIQGTELKGNLVKRYMKKKDLEVNPVKIELDLSVDQDKISSFVSANCDSAVADAVDATITRKNGKFEITPSKEGVTVDMDVTKAALNEALNSEDTGAIRVEASVTVDKPKVTEEDLATIKDVLGTFSTSFATSGASRSTNLAVGAGKINGHVLMPGEVLSGYECMHPFTLENGYKTATAYENGRSVDSIGGGVCQIS
;
A
#
# COMPACT_ATOMS: atom_id res chain seq x y z
N MET A 1 36.78 -8.14 21.38
CA MET A 1 35.86 -9.27 21.26
C MET A 1 34.62 -8.77 20.57
N LYS A 2 34.51 -8.99 19.26
CA LYS A 2 33.32 -8.59 18.42
C LYS A 2 32.32 -9.73 18.49
N LYS A 3 31.12 -9.49 19.04
CA LYS A 3 29.99 -10.42 18.94
C LYS A 3 29.23 -10.12 17.66
N ASN A 4 29.38 -11.01 16.70
CA ASN A 4 28.52 -11.05 15.52
C ASN A 4 27.14 -11.51 15.96
N VAL A 5 26.17 -10.62 15.87
CA VAL A 5 24.74 -10.96 15.96
C VAL A 5 24.32 -11.37 14.56
N TRP A 6 24.16 -12.65 14.37
CA TRP A 6 23.46 -13.20 13.22
C TRP A 6 21.97 -12.96 13.43
N ILE A 7 21.41 -12.06 12.66
CA ILE A 7 19.96 -11.97 12.49
C ILE A 7 19.59 -13.10 11.53
N ALA A 8 19.17 -14.23 12.11
CA ALA A 8 18.51 -15.28 11.36
C ALA A 8 17.16 -14.71 10.92
N GLY A 9 17.05 -14.38 9.63
CA GLY A 9 15.78 -14.14 8.99
C GLY A 9 14.95 -15.43 9.07
N MET A 10 14.00 -15.45 9.97
CA MET A 10 12.91 -16.43 9.94
C MET A 10 12.02 -16.08 8.76
N THR A 11 12.33 -16.67 7.62
CA THR A 11 11.30 -16.93 6.61
C THR A 11 10.28 -17.82 7.29
N ALA A 12 9.22 -17.23 7.80
CA ALA A 12 8.03 -17.96 8.14
C ALA A 12 7.45 -18.47 6.82
N ILE A 13 7.87 -19.69 6.44
CA ILE A 13 7.09 -20.53 5.55
C ILE A 13 5.80 -20.74 6.33
N LEU A 14 4.78 -19.96 6.02
CA LEU A 14 3.40 -20.29 6.32
C LEU A 14 3.07 -21.53 5.45
N SER A 15 3.57 -22.69 5.87
CA SER A 15 2.86 -23.92 5.63
C SER A 15 1.56 -23.71 6.41
N ALA A 16 0.52 -23.21 5.76
CA ALA A 16 -0.84 -23.36 6.21
C ALA A 16 -1.06 -24.87 6.27
N GLY A 17 -0.69 -25.46 7.40
CA GLY A 17 -1.10 -26.82 7.71
C GLY A 17 -2.61 -26.76 7.80
N LEU A 18 -3.27 -27.24 6.75
CA LEU A 18 -4.67 -27.57 6.78
C LEU A 18 -4.89 -28.51 7.97
N VAL A 19 -5.24 -27.96 9.12
CA VAL A 19 -5.74 -28.75 10.23
C VAL A 19 -7.21 -28.99 9.94
N TRP A 20 -7.46 -29.92 9.05
CA TRP A 20 -8.78 -30.52 8.97
C TRP A 20 -9.05 -31.18 10.31
N LEU A 21 -10.04 -30.70 11.04
CA LEU A 21 -10.63 -31.42 12.17
C LEU A 21 -11.36 -32.63 11.58
N ALA A 22 -10.61 -33.70 11.37
CA ALA A 22 -11.16 -34.97 10.89
C ALA A 22 -12.19 -35.45 11.92
N PRO A 23 -13.48 -35.56 11.57
CA PRO A 23 -14.39 -36.40 12.32
C PRO A 23 -13.96 -37.84 12.04
N VAL A 24 -13.65 -38.58 13.11
CA VAL A 24 -13.38 -40.04 13.04
C VAL A 24 -14.65 -40.71 12.53
N PHE A 25 -14.73 -41.00 11.24
CA PHE A 25 -15.73 -41.84 10.65
C PHE A 25 -15.09 -43.15 10.17
N THR A 26 -15.29 -44.20 10.98
CA THR A 26 -15.20 -45.59 10.54
C THR A 26 -16.44 -45.92 9.75
N LEU A 27 -16.29 -46.30 8.51
CA LEU A 27 -17.02 -47.28 7.70
C LEU A 27 -17.30 -46.80 6.27
N ALA A 28 -16.73 -47.55 5.33
CA ALA A 28 -17.06 -47.65 3.91
C ALA A 28 -16.83 -46.36 3.10
N ASP A 29 -15.84 -46.43 2.26
CA ASP A 29 -15.56 -45.74 0.99
C ASP A 29 -16.70 -44.81 0.49
N GLU A 30 -17.07 -43.79 1.30
CA GLU A 30 -18.09 -42.81 0.92
C GLU A 30 -17.42 -41.81 -0.04
N ARG A 31 -17.73 -41.98 -1.33
CA ARG A 31 -17.24 -41.11 -2.37
C ARG A 31 -18.15 -39.91 -2.52
N ILE A 32 -17.54 -38.75 -2.85
CA ILE A 32 -18.26 -37.52 -3.16
C ILE A 32 -19.18 -37.80 -4.38
N PRO A 33 -20.47 -37.42 -4.31
CA PRO A 33 -21.41 -37.61 -5.41
C PRO A 33 -20.98 -36.87 -6.68
N ASP A 34 -21.51 -37.35 -7.83
CA ASP A 34 -21.37 -36.60 -9.08
C ASP A 34 -22.02 -35.22 -9.00
N GLY A 35 -21.45 -34.23 -9.68
CA GLY A 35 -21.94 -32.87 -9.73
C GLY A 35 -21.38 -31.94 -8.67
N VAL A 36 -20.31 -32.33 -7.96
CA VAL A 36 -19.62 -31.47 -6.98
C VAL A 36 -18.27 -31.03 -7.53
N SER A 37 -17.98 -29.73 -7.48
CA SER A 37 -16.69 -29.16 -7.89
C SER A 37 -16.26 -28.01 -6.98
N VAL A 38 -14.95 -27.77 -6.88
CA VAL A 38 -14.34 -26.61 -6.24
C VAL A 38 -13.53 -25.86 -7.28
N GLY A 39 -13.92 -24.64 -7.61
CA GLY A 39 -13.38 -23.92 -8.74
C GLY A 39 -13.46 -24.74 -10.03
N ALA A 40 -12.33 -24.95 -10.69
CA ALA A 40 -12.21 -25.78 -11.89
C ALA A 40 -12.05 -27.28 -11.60
N VAL A 41 -11.92 -27.69 -10.33
CA VAL A 41 -11.63 -29.07 -9.96
C VAL A 41 -12.90 -29.85 -9.67
N SER A 42 -13.15 -30.94 -10.42
CA SER A 42 -14.24 -31.87 -10.13
C SER A 42 -13.86 -32.83 -8.99
N LEU A 43 -14.74 -32.89 -7.99
CA LEU A 43 -14.56 -33.81 -6.85
C LEU A 43 -15.39 -35.10 -7.00
N SER A 44 -16.13 -35.25 -8.10
CA SER A 44 -17.03 -36.37 -8.38
C SER A 44 -16.32 -37.72 -8.28
N GLY A 45 -16.82 -38.62 -7.45
CA GLY A 45 -16.29 -39.96 -7.28
C GLY A 45 -14.99 -40.10 -6.48
N LEU A 46 -14.46 -38.99 -5.95
CA LEU A 46 -13.28 -39.02 -5.07
C LEU A 46 -13.67 -39.35 -3.63
N THR A 47 -12.73 -39.95 -2.90
CA THR A 47 -12.80 -39.99 -1.44
C THR A 47 -12.50 -38.62 -0.85
N GLU A 48 -12.79 -38.40 0.42
CA GLU A 48 -12.48 -37.12 1.13
C GLU A 48 -10.97 -36.82 1.05
N GLU A 49 -10.11 -37.83 1.29
CA GLU A 49 -8.66 -37.66 1.21
C GLU A 49 -8.14 -37.33 -0.21
N GLU A 50 -8.74 -37.95 -1.23
CA GLU A 50 -8.42 -37.68 -2.64
C GLU A 50 -8.86 -36.26 -3.04
N ALA A 51 -10.03 -35.83 -2.57
CA ALA A 51 -10.56 -34.48 -2.81
C ALA A 51 -9.72 -33.39 -2.14
N GLU A 52 -9.34 -33.62 -0.89
CA GLU A 52 -8.44 -32.72 -0.15
C GLU A 52 -7.14 -32.49 -0.91
N LYS A 53 -6.48 -33.56 -1.35
CA LYS A 53 -5.23 -33.48 -2.13
C LYS A 53 -5.41 -32.72 -3.46
N GLN A 54 -6.54 -32.94 -4.13
CA GLN A 54 -6.80 -32.23 -5.40
C GLN A 54 -7.07 -30.74 -5.16
N ILE A 55 -7.81 -30.38 -4.11
CA ILE A 55 -8.06 -28.99 -3.74
C ILE A 55 -6.74 -28.32 -3.33
N GLU A 56 -5.94 -28.99 -2.49
CA GLU A 56 -4.61 -28.46 -2.12
C GLU A 56 -3.72 -28.23 -3.33
N SER A 57 -3.71 -29.17 -4.28
CA SER A 57 -2.94 -29.01 -5.51
C SER A 57 -3.42 -27.80 -6.32
N TYR A 58 -4.73 -27.63 -6.46
CA TYR A 58 -5.32 -26.51 -7.19
C TYR A 58 -5.05 -25.17 -6.51
N VAL A 59 -5.20 -25.11 -5.19
CA VAL A 59 -4.86 -23.90 -4.42
C VAL A 59 -3.36 -23.57 -4.55
N ASN A 60 -2.49 -24.58 -4.46
CA ASN A 60 -1.05 -24.38 -4.65
C ASN A 60 -0.72 -23.89 -6.06
N GLU A 61 -1.39 -24.37 -7.09
CA GLU A 61 -1.25 -23.83 -8.45
C GLU A 61 -1.62 -22.34 -8.49
N LYS A 62 -2.74 -21.96 -7.87
CA LYS A 62 -3.17 -20.56 -7.76
C LYS A 62 -2.15 -19.70 -7.00
N LEU A 63 -1.63 -20.20 -5.89
CA LEU A 63 -0.64 -19.50 -5.07
C LEU A 63 0.75 -19.37 -5.75
N ASN A 64 1.02 -20.15 -6.77
CA ASN A 64 2.26 -20.09 -7.54
C ASN A 64 2.09 -19.42 -8.91
N GLN A 65 0.94 -18.79 -9.18
CA GLN A 65 0.73 -18.03 -10.42
C GLN A 65 1.71 -16.86 -10.53
N ASP A 66 2.27 -16.69 -11.71
CA ASP A 66 3.03 -15.47 -12.05
C ASP A 66 2.06 -14.29 -12.21
N ILE A 67 2.32 -13.21 -11.49
CA ILE A 67 1.51 -12.00 -11.54
C ILE A 67 2.35 -10.86 -12.12
N THR A 68 1.85 -10.23 -13.17
CA THR A 68 2.41 -9.00 -13.71
C THR A 68 1.47 -7.84 -13.38
N LEU A 69 1.93 -6.94 -12.50
CA LEU A 69 1.24 -5.69 -12.22
C LEU A 69 1.79 -4.59 -13.13
N VAL A 70 0.91 -3.87 -13.80
CA VAL A 70 1.26 -2.75 -14.67
C VAL A 70 0.83 -1.46 -14.00
N VAL A 71 1.79 -0.62 -13.63
CA VAL A 71 1.53 0.68 -12.98
C VAL A 71 1.95 1.78 -13.92
N ASN A 72 1.01 2.56 -14.42
CA ASN A 72 1.27 3.67 -15.34
C ASN A 72 2.25 3.29 -16.48
N GLY A 73 2.02 2.10 -17.10
CA GLY A 73 2.85 1.57 -18.18
C GLY A 73 4.14 0.86 -17.75
N THR A 74 4.51 0.90 -16.48
CA THR A 74 5.65 0.15 -15.93
C THR A 74 5.20 -1.22 -15.48
N GLU A 75 5.83 -2.27 -16.01
CA GLU A 75 5.54 -3.65 -15.66
C GLU A 75 6.42 -4.13 -14.51
N ALA A 76 5.81 -4.67 -13.47
CA ALA A 76 6.48 -5.33 -12.36
C ALA A 76 5.96 -6.76 -12.20
N LYS A 77 6.87 -7.72 -12.14
CA LYS A 77 6.55 -9.14 -11.99
C LYS A 77 6.65 -9.56 -10.54
N SER A 78 5.68 -10.35 -10.12
CA SER A 78 5.58 -10.92 -8.79
C SER A 78 4.98 -12.32 -8.87
N ASP A 79 4.91 -12.99 -7.75
CA ASP A 79 4.11 -14.19 -7.53
C ASP A 79 3.01 -13.90 -6.49
N ALA A 80 2.04 -14.79 -6.41
CA ALA A 80 0.93 -14.65 -5.48
C ALA A 80 1.40 -14.62 -4.01
N GLN A 81 2.45 -15.37 -3.67
CA GLN A 81 2.99 -15.43 -2.31
C GLN A 81 3.60 -14.08 -1.89
N THR A 82 4.35 -13.44 -2.79
CA THR A 82 4.95 -12.12 -2.54
C THR A 82 3.88 -11.05 -2.30
N LEU A 83 2.75 -11.12 -2.99
CA LEU A 83 1.60 -10.23 -2.81
C LEU A 83 0.71 -10.64 -1.61
N GLY A 84 1.09 -11.68 -0.87
CA GLY A 84 0.40 -12.11 0.34
C GLY A 84 -0.97 -12.70 0.07
N VAL A 85 -1.12 -13.45 -1.03
CA VAL A 85 -2.39 -14.13 -1.34
C VAL A 85 -2.72 -15.12 -0.24
N ALA A 86 -3.94 -15.05 0.26
CA ALA A 86 -4.51 -15.95 1.24
C ALA A 86 -5.76 -16.63 0.68
N TRP A 87 -6.06 -17.83 1.16
CA TRP A 87 -7.31 -18.52 0.91
C TRP A 87 -8.25 -18.31 2.10
N ASP A 88 -9.27 -17.48 1.91
CA ASP A 88 -10.07 -16.94 3.01
C ASP A 88 -11.25 -17.83 3.42
N ASN A 89 -11.82 -18.62 2.50
CA ASN A 89 -13.03 -19.42 2.74
C ASN A 89 -12.80 -20.94 2.91
N GLN A 90 -11.69 -21.34 3.52
CA GLN A 90 -11.36 -22.77 3.71
C GLN A 90 -12.46 -23.57 4.44
N ASP A 91 -12.97 -22.99 5.55
CA ASP A 91 -13.99 -23.63 6.36
C ASP A 91 -15.31 -23.77 5.59
N GLU A 92 -15.70 -22.76 4.83
CA GLU A 92 -16.92 -22.76 4.02
C GLU A 92 -16.86 -23.83 2.91
N VAL A 93 -15.68 -23.97 2.27
CA VAL A 93 -15.44 -25.04 1.28
C VAL A 93 -15.59 -26.42 1.92
N ALA A 94 -15.01 -26.61 3.11
CA ALA A 94 -15.12 -27.88 3.84
C ALA A 94 -16.59 -28.19 4.22
N GLU A 95 -17.31 -27.21 4.77
CA GLU A 95 -18.71 -27.35 5.12
C GLU A 95 -19.59 -27.63 3.89
N ALA A 96 -19.34 -26.95 2.77
CA ALA A 96 -20.07 -27.16 1.54
C ALA A 96 -19.88 -28.58 0.99
N ILE A 97 -18.68 -29.14 1.03
CA ILE A 97 -18.38 -30.52 0.63
C ILE A 97 -19.12 -31.51 1.54
N GLN A 98 -19.04 -31.34 2.86
CA GLN A 98 -19.77 -32.17 3.83
C GLN A 98 -21.28 -32.08 3.60
N GLY A 99 -21.80 -30.93 3.21
CA GLY A 99 -23.19 -30.71 2.84
C GLY A 99 -23.65 -31.58 1.65
N THR A 100 -22.74 -32.05 0.79
CA THR A 100 -23.07 -32.90 -0.37
C THR A 100 -23.17 -34.41 -0.05
N GLU A 101 -22.75 -34.84 1.13
CA GLU A 101 -22.76 -36.23 1.52
C GLU A 101 -24.16 -36.90 1.40
N LEU A 102 -24.16 -38.16 0.95
CA LEU A 102 -25.40 -38.94 0.77
C LEU A 102 -25.84 -39.56 2.08
N LYS A 103 -26.50 -38.80 2.96
CA LYS A 103 -26.99 -39.24 4.29
C LYS A 103 -28.44 -39.73 4.25
N GLY A 104 -28.79 -40.66 5.12
CA GLY A 104 -30.13 -41.16 5.30
C GLY A 104 -30.44 -42.50 4.62
N ASN A 105 -31.75 -42.81 4.42
CA ASN A 105 -32.17 -44.05 3.80
C ASN A 105 -31.92 -44.05 2.27
N LEU A 106 -32.00 -45.23 1.64
CA LEU A 106 -31.72 -45.43 0.20
C LEU A 106 -32.51 -44.43 -0.70
N VAL A 107 -33.75 -44.16 -0.36
CA VAL A 107 -34.60 -43.24 -1.16
C VAL A 107 -34.07 -41.82 -1.06
N LYS A 108 -33.73 -41.34 0.14
CA LYS A 108 -33.15 -39.99 0.33
C LYS A 108 -31.80 -39.86 -0.35
N ARG A 109 -30.95 -40.86 -0.24
CA ARG A 109 -29.63 -40.88 -0.92
C ARG A 109 -29.79 -40.85 -2.44
N TYR A 110 -30.72 -41.64 -3.00
CA TYR A 110 -31.01 -41.64 -4.42
C TYR A 110 -31.55 -40.28 -4.91
N MET A 111 -32.51 -39.71 -4.19
CA MET A 111 -33.07 -38.41 -4.56
C MET A 111 -31.98 -37.31 -4.49
N LYS A 112 -31.16 -37.29 -3.47
CA LYS A 112 -30.05 -36.33 -3.36
C LYS A 112 -29.03 -36.49 -4.47
N LYS A 113 -28.66 -37.76 -4.82
CA LYS A 113 -27.78 -37.99 -5.95
C LYS A 113 -28.37 -37.45 -7.26
N LYS A 114 -29.66 -37.72 -7.51
CA LYS A 114 -30.35 -37.21 -8.70
C LYS A 114 -30.49 -35.67 -8.71
N ASP A 115 -30.65 -35.07 -7.54
CA ASP A 115 -30.67 -33.62 -7.42
C ASP A 115 -29.31 -33.02 -7.79
N LEU A 116 -28.21 -33.54 -7.29
CA LEU A 116 -26.85 -33.09 -7.62
C LEU A 116 -26.48 -33.30 -9.11
N GLU A 117 -27.01 -34.35 -9.78
CA GLU A 117 -26.85 -34.53 -11.21
C GLU A 117 -27.55 -33.45 -12.05
N VAL A 118 -28.68 -32.92 -11.57
CA VAL A 118 -29.46 -31.87 -12.24
C VAL A 118 -29.04 -30.47 -11.79
N ASN A 119 -28.72 -30.32 -10.53
CA ASN A 119 -28.31 -29.07 -9.86
C ASN A 119 -26.88 -29.25 -9.29
N PRO A 120 -25.82 -29.18 -10.09
CA PRO A 120 -24.47 -29.38 -9.63
C PRO A 120 -24.08 -28.27 -8.63
N VAL A 121 -23.35 -28.67 -7.61
CA VAL A 121 -22.80 -27.76 -6.58
C VAL A 121 -21.40 -27.36 -7.00
N LYS A 122 -21.26 -26.11 -7.41
CA LYS A 122 -19.96 -25.49 -7.66
C LYS A 122 -19.61 -24.62 -6.46
N ILE A 123 -18.52 -24.96 -5.78
CA ILE A 123 -17.98 -24.24 -4.64
C ILE A 123 -16.85 -23.37 -5.18
N GLU A 124 -16.90 -22.08 -4.95
CA GLU A 124 -15.87 -21.16 -5.39
C GLU A 124 -14.80 -20.99 -4.31
N LEU A 125 -13.55 -20.81 -4.71
CA LEU A 125 -12.49 -20.38 -3.82
C LEU A 125 -12.61 -18.87 -3.63
N ASP A 126 -12.28 -18.40 -2.44
CA ASP A 126 -12.10 -16.97 -2.14
C ASP A 126 -10.63 -16.71 -1.81
N LEU A 127 -9.91 -16.19 -2.79
CA LEU A 127 -8.51 -15.80 -2.68
C LEU A 127 -8.43 -14.28 -2.63
N SER A 128 -7.71 -13.75 -1.65
CA SER A 128 -7.48 -12.31 -1.53
C SER A 128 -6.01 -11.96 -1.38
N VAL A 129 -5.63 -10.77 -1.86
CA VAL A 129 -4.29 -10.21 -1.70
C VAL A 129 -4.22 -9.26 -0.50
N ASP A 130 -3.03 -9.15 0.07
CA ASP A 130 -2.75 -8.22 1.16
C ASP A 130 -2.42 -6.83 0.59
N GLN A 131 -3.19 -5.82 0.99
CA GLN A 131 -3.04 -4.44 0.50
C GLN A 131 -1.70 -3.81 0.88
N ASP A 132 -1.17 -4.11 2.07
CA ASP A 132 0.13 -3.59 2.51
C ASP A 132 1.27 -4.21 1.70
N LYS A 133 1.10 -5.48 1.29
CA LYS A 133 2.05 -6.16 0.39
C LYS A 133 2.04 -5.57 -1.01
N ILE A 134 0.85 -5.28 -1.56
CA ILE A 134 0.73 -4.60 -2.85
C ILE A 134 1.41 -3.23 -2.77
N SER A 135 1.13 -2.44 -1.74
CA SER A 135 1.71 -1.11 -1.54
C SER A 135 3.24 -1.17 -1.46
N SER A 136 3.76 -2.11 -0.67
CA SER A 136 5.21 -2.34 -0.53
C SER A 136 5.84 -2.77 -1.86
N PHE A 137 5.18 -3.64 -2.61
CA PHE A 137 5.63 -4.11 -3.91
C PHE A 137 5.67 -2.98 -4.95
N VAL A 138 4.62 -2.17 -5.03
CA VAL A 138 4.55 -0.99 -5.92
C VAL A 138 5.66 -0.01 -5.59
N SER A 139 5.86 0.32 -4.31
CA SER A 139 6.91 1.24 -3.87
C SER A 139 8.32 0.73 -4.17
N ALA A 140 8.54 -0.59 -4.14
CA ALA A 140 9.85 -1.18 -4.41
C ALA A 140 10.17 -1.33 -5.90
N ASN A 141 9.16 -1.53 -6.76
CA ASN A 141 9.36 -1.93 -8.16
C ASN A 141 8.82 -0.92 -9.17
N CYS A 142 7.96 0.02 -8.77
CA CYS A 142 7.30 0.98 -9.65
C CYS A 142 7.51 2.43 -9.20
N ASP A 143 8.56 2.73 -8.43
CA ASP A 143 8.86 4.06 -7.90
C ASP A 143 8.92 5.15 -8.98
N SER A 144 9.40 4.78 -10.18
CA SER A 144 9.44 5.70 -11.33
C SER A 144 8.08 5.96 -11.98
N ALA A 145 7.08 5.11 -11.72
CA ALA A 145 5.74 5.20 -12.28
C ALA A 145 4.76 5.94 -11.36
N VAL A 146 5.11 6.10 -10.09
CA VAL A 146 4.36 6.82 -9.06
C VAL A 146 5.21 7.98 -8.54
N ALA A 147 4.61 9.13 -8.39
CA ALA A 147 5.30 10.31 -7.85
C ALA A 147 4.26 11.25 -7.22
N ASP A 148 4.62 11.91 -6.15
CA ASP A 148 3.79 12.98 -5.58
C ASP A 148 3.74 14.17 -6.53
N ALA A 149 2.64 14.91 -6.51
CA ALA A 149 2.54 16.18 -7.22
C ALA A 149 3.56 17.17 -6.65
N VAL A 150 4.21 17.90 -7.53
CA VAL A 150 5.16 18.94 -7.16
C VAL A 150 4.62 20.29 -7.60
N ASP A 151 4.46 21.20 -6.65
CA ASP A 151 4.00 22.56 -6.91
C ASP A 151 5.04 23.35 -7.73
N ALA A 152 4.56 24.27 -8.58
CA ALA A 152 5.41 25.25 -9.21
C ALA A 152 6.05 26.16 -8.16
N THR A 153 7.27 26.57 -8.40
CA THR A 153 7.98 27.49 -7.51
C THR A 153 8.42 28.75 -8.26
N ILE A 154 8.51 29.86 -7.55
CA ILE A 154 8.97 31.14 -8.10
C ILE A 154 10.17 31.63 -7.30
N THR A 155 11.20 32.05 -8.01
CA THR A 155 12.39 32.66 -7.42
C THR A 155 12.68 34.00 -8.10
N ARG A 156 13.34 34.90 -7.38
CA ARG A 156 13.78 36.17 -7.97
C ARG A 156 15.30 36.20 -8.09
N LYS A 157 15.79 36.24 -9.33
CA LYS A 157 17.23 36.34 -9.63
C LYS A 157 17.49 37.55 -10.52
N ASN A 158 18.50 38.32 -10.18
CA ASN A 158 18.91 39.49 -10.97
C ASN A 158 17.75 40.46 -11.31
N GLY A 159 16.80 40.61 -10.38
CA GLY A 159 15.64 41.46 -10.56
C GLY A 159 14.49 40.88 -11.37
N LYS A 160 14.61 39.67 -11.90
CA LYS A 160 13.58 38.97 -12.69
C LYS A 160 13.02 37.78 -11.90
N PHE A 161 11.74 37.48 -12.08
CA PHE A 161 11.12 36.27 -11.59
C PHE A 161 11.38 35.12 -12.54
N GLU A 162 11.80 34.00 -11.99
CA GLU A 162 12.00 32.73 -12.67
C GLU A 162 11.06 31.69 -12.06
N ILE A 163 10.22 31.09 -12.88
CA ILE A 163 9.25 30.06 -12.48
C ILE A 163 9.81 28.68 -12.82
N THR A 164 9.83 27.79 -11.85
CA THR A 164 10.06 26.37 -12.07
C THR A 164 8.72 25.70 -12.24
N PRO A 165 8.49 24.92 -13.33
CA PRO A 165 7.23 24.26 -13.60
C PRO A 165 6.79 23.32 -12.51
N SER A 166 5.47 23.19 -12.33
CA SER A 166 4.85 22.15 -11.55
C SER A 166 4.94 20.78 -12.25
N LYS A 167 4.70 19.73 -11.50
CA LYS A 167 4.56 18.37 -12.06
C LYS A 167 3.33 17.71 -11.44
N GLU A 168 2.53 17.08 -12.28
CA GLU A 168 1.45 16.22 -11.82
C GLU A 168 2.03 14.99 -11.14
N GLY A 169 1.37 14.57 -10.05
CA GLY A 169 1.64 13.33 -9.37
C GLY A 169 0.82 12.19 -9.96
N VAL A 170 1.25 10.97 -9.72
CA VAL A 170 0.52 9.74 -10.05
C VAL A 170 0.55 8.85 -8.83
N THR A 171 -0.61 8.49 -8.34
CA THR A 171 -0.79 7.58 -7.21
C THR A 171 -1.61 6.37 -7.64
N VAL A 172 -1.38 5.21 -7.00
CA VAL A 172 -2.16 4.00 -7.24
C VAL A 172 -3.38 3.99 -6.33
N ASP A 173 -4.56 3.77 -6.93
CA ASP A 173 -5.77 3.44 -6.19
C ASP A 173 -5.67 1.98 -5.72
N MET A 174 -5.26 1.82 -4.47
CA MET A 174 -5.00 0.50 -3.90
C MET A 174 -6.25 -0.35 -3.76
N ASP A 175 -7.40 0.25 -3.48
CA ASP A 175 -8.67 -0.49 -3.29
C ASP A 175 -9.14 -1.06 -4.63
N VAL A 176 -9.13 -0.27 -5.68
CA VAL A 176 -9.51 -0.72 -7.03
C VAL A 176 -8.50 -1.72 -7.57
N THR A 177 -7.21 -1.50 -7.35
CA THR A 177 -6.14 -2.42 -7.80
C THR A 177 -6.24 -3.77 -7.07
N LYS A 178 -6.49 -3.77 -5.76
CA LYS A 178 -6.73 -4.98 -4.96
C LYS A 178 -7.94 -5.74 -5.48
N ALA A 179 -9.05 -5.06 -5.76
CA ALA A 179 -10.25 -5.70 -6.28
C ALA A 179 -9.99 -6.37 -7.64
N ALA A 180 -9.26 -5.72 -8.54
CA ALA A 180 -8.89 -6.28 -9.83
C ALA A 180 -7.95 -7.51 -9.71
N LEU A 181 -7.02 -7.48 -8.77
CA LEU A 181 -6.16 -8.64 -8.47
C LEU A 181 -6.96 -9.81 -7.89
N ASN A 182 -7.87 -9.55 -6.96
CA ASN A 182 -8.74 -10.58 -6.39
C ASN A 182 -9.64 -11.21 -7.47
N GLU A 183 -10.22 -10.40 -8.36
CA GLU A 183 -11.04 -10.90 -9.48
C GLU A 183 -10.21 -11.81 -10.41
N ALA A 184 -9.00 -11.41 -10.75
CA ALA A 184 -8.13 -12.22 -11.60
C ALA A 184 -7.69 -13.53 -10.92
N LEU A 185 -7.37 -13.51 -9.64
CA LEU A 185 -7.00 -14.69 -8.85
C LEU A 185 -8.14 -15.70 -8.72
N ASN A 186 -9.36 -15.21 -8.54
CA ASN A 186 -10.56 -16.04 -8.37
C ASN A 186 -11.15 -16.54 -9.72
N SER A 187 -10.56 -16.14 -10.85
CA SER A 187 -10.91 -16.72 -12.14
C SER A 187 -10.58 -18.21 -12.18
N GLU A 188 -11.21 -19.01 -13.04
CA GLU A 188 -10.89 -20.45 -13.20
C GLU A 188 -9.52 -20.69 -13.88
N ASP A 189 -8.95 -19.67 -14.51
CA ASP A 189 -7.66 -19.75 -15.19
C ASP A 189 -6.51 -19.86 -14.17
N THR A 190 -5.60 -20.81 -14.41
CA THR A 190 -4.37 -21.01 -13.64
C THR A 190 -3.13 -20.46 -14.37
N GLY A 191 -3.31 -19.77 -15.49
CA GLY A 191 -2.24 -19.12 -16.24
C GLY A 191 -1.68 -17.88 -15.55
N ALA A 192 -0.70 -17.24 -16.21
CA ALA A 192 -0.12 -16.00 -15.70
C ALA A 192 -1.16 -14.87 -15.69
N ILE A 193 -1.20 -14.14 -14.58
CA ILE A 193 -2.12 -13.02 -14.36
C ILE A 193 -1.44 -11.73 -14.80
N ARG A 194 -2.18 -10.88 -15.54
CA ARG A 194 -1.77 -9.53 -15.86
C ARG A 194 -2.88 -8.56 -15.45
N VAL A 195 -2.55 -7.65 -14.52
CA VAL A 195 -3.49 -6.63 -14.02
C VAL A 195 -2.89 -5.25 -14.22
N GLU A 196 -3.70 -4.34 -14.77
CA GLU A 196 -3.38 -2.91 -14.78
C GLU A 196 -3.85 -2.28 -13.47
N ALA A 197 -2.92 -1.70 -12.73
CA ALA A 197 -3.23 -0.94 -11.53
C ALA A 197 -4.04 0.30 -11.89
N SER A 198 -5.08 0.56 -11.13
CA SER A 198 -5.80 1.82 -11.22
C SER A 198 -4.94 2.96 -10.71
N VAL A 199 -4.75 4.00 -11.51
CA VAL A 199 -3.96 5.17 -11.13
C VAL A 199 -4.82 6.42 -11.12
N THR A 200 -4.54 7.32 -10.18
CA THR A 200 -5.13 8.65 -10.10
C THR A 200 -4.05 9.69 -10.30
N VAL A 201 -4.39 10.75 -11.04
CA VAL A 201 -3.50 11.90 -11.22
C VAL A 201 -3.73 12.87 -10.08
N ASP A 202 -2.69 13.14 -9.28
CA ASP A 202 -2.69 14.18 -8.27
C ASP A 202 -2.20 15.48 -8.90
N LYS A 203 -3.00 16.54 -8.78
CA LYS A 203 -2.69 17.82 -9.37
C LYS A 203 -1.93 18.71 -8.37
N PRO A 204 -0.90 19.42 -8.84
CA PRO A 204 -0.21 20.40 -8.01
C PRO A 204 -1.19 21.48 -7.53
N LYS A 205 -0.99 21.96 -6.31
CA LYS A 205 -1.80 23.03 -5.69
C LYS A 205 -1.47 24.39 -6.28
N VAL A 206 -0.22 24.58 -6.70
CA VAL A 206 0.29 25.81 -7.30
C VAL A 206 0.82 25.48 -8.70
N THR A 207 0.29 26.15 -9.71
CA THR A 207 0.66 25.96 -11.11
C THR A 207 1.51 27.12 -11.62
N GLU A 208 2.10 26.96 -12.81
CA GLU A 208 2.82 28.03 -13.50
C GLU A 208 1.90 29.21 -13.83
N GLU A 209 0.63 28.93 -14.15
CA GLU A 209 -0.36 29.95 -14.48
C GLU A 209 -0.67 30.83 -13.27
N ASP A 210 -0.77 30.23 -12.07
CA ASP A 210 -0.92 30.96 -10.82
C ASP A 210 0.27 31.90 -10.57
N LEU A 211 1.48 31.38 -10.73
CA LEU A 211 2.72 32.13 -10.49
C LEU A 211 3.00 33.19 -11.56
N ALA A 212 2.54 32.98 -12.79
CA ALA A 212 2.69 33.98 -13.88
C ALA A 212 1.95 35.28 -13.60
N THR A 213 1.03 35.30 -12.62
CA THR A 213 0.36 36.51 -12.17
C THR A 213 1.26 37.41 -11.30
N ILE A 214 2.34 36.87 -10.72
CA ILE A 214 3.30 37.55 -9.86
C ILE A 214 4.31 38.28 -10.74
N LYS A 215 4.16 39.62 -10.86
CA LYS A 215 5.01 40.47 -11.75
C LYS A 215 5.82 41.50 -11.00
N ASP A 216 5.38 41.88 -9.82
CA ASP A 216 5.91 43.03 -9.11
C ASP A 216 6.38 42.69 -7.70
N VAL A 217 7.37 43.43 -7.21
CA VAL A 217 7.81 43.39 -5.82
C VAL A 217 7.00 44.39 -5.03
N LEU A 218 6.12 43.94 -4.16
CA LEU A 218 5.23 44.82 -3.38
C LEU A 218 5.92 45.49 -2.19
N GLY A 219 6.98 44.86 -1.67
CA GLY A 219 7.73 45.45 -0.55
C GLY A 219 9.07 44.74 -0.33
N THR A 220 9.97 45.45 0.33
CA THR A 220 11.26 44.92 0.77
C THR A 220 11.57 45.47 2.16
N PHE A 221 12.14 44.59 3.01
CA PHE A 221 12.67 45.01 4.31
C PHE A 221 13.95 44.21 4.61
N SER A 222 14.85 44.78 5.38
CA SER A 222 16.09 44.10 5.77
C SER A 222 16.49 44.45 7.19
N THR A 223 17.03 43.50 7.89
CA THR A 223 17.68 43.68 9.19
C THR A 223 19.09 43.14 9.15
N SER A 224 19.97 43.72 9.97
CA SER A 224 21.36 43.25 10.06
C SER A 224 21.55 42.44 11.33
N PHE A 225 22.26 41.32 11.18
CA PHE A 225 22.71 40.49 12.29
C PHE A 225 24.23 40.25 12.27
N ALA A 226 24.97 41.16 11.68
CA ALA A 226 26.45 41.06 11.52
C ALA A 226 27.21 40.89 12.85
N THR A 227 26.64 41.36 13.96
CA THR A 227 27.21 41.25 15.31
C THR A 227 26.73 39.97 16.07
N SER A 228 25.92 39.14 15.45
CA SER A 228 25.41 37.92 16.09
C SER A 228 26.45 36.86 16.16
N GLY A 229 26.43 36.05 17.23
CA GLY A 229 27.22 34.84 17.33
C GLY A 229 26.81 33.76 16.28
N ALA A 230 27.70 32.83 16.02
CA ALA A 230 27.52 31.82 14.98
C ALA A 230 26.22 31.00 15.12
N SER A 231 25.89 30.55 16.34
CA SER A 231 24.64 29.80 16.61
C SER A 231 23.39 30.58 16.23
N ARG A 232 23.32 31.85 16.64
CA ARG A 232 22.18 32.72 16.29
C ARG A 232 22.11 32.97 14.79
N SER A 233 23.23 33.20 14.14
CA SER A 233 23.30 33.40 12.69
C SER A 233 22.83 32.18 11.93
N THR A 234 23.18 30.98 12.40
CA THR A 234 22.68 29.71 11.86
C THR A 234 21.17 29.61 12.01
N ASN A 235 20.61 29.93 13.18
CA ASN A 235 19.17 29.90 13.43
C ASN A 235 18.39 30.86 12.49
N LEU A 236 18.93 32.04 12.26
CA LEU A 236 18.33 33.03 11.33
C LEU A 236 18.37 32.49 9.89
N ALA A 237 19.47 31.90 9.45
CA ALA A 237 19.58 31.35 8.11
C ALA A 237 18.64 30.15 7.91
N VAL A 238 18.55 29.23 8.88
CA VAL A 238 17.63 28.08 8.85
C VAL A 238 16.17 28.54 8.82
N GLY A 239 15.77 29.44 9.74
CA GLY A 239 14.40 29.90 9.81
C GLY A 239 13.98 30.71 8.58
N ALA A 240 14.86 31.59 8.07
CA ALA A 240 14.61 32.33 6.83
C ALA A 240 14.48 31.40 5.63
N GLY A 241 15.34 30.36 5.54
CA GLY A 241 15.27 29.36 4.49
C GLY A 241 13.97 28.57 4.48
N LYS A 242 13.39 28.31 5.66
CA LYS A 242 12.10 27.61 5.79
C LYS A 242 10.88 28.47 5.40
N ILE A 243 10.96 29.80 5.49
CA ILE A 243 9.88 30.72 5.07
C ILE A 243 10.05 31.10 3.60
N ASN A 244 11.27 31.15 3.11
CA ASN A 244 11.55 31.63 1.76
C ASN A 244 10.94 30.72 0.69
N GLY A 245 10.30 31.33 -0.30
CA GLY A 245 9.70 30.63 -1.42
C GLY A 245 8.24 30.21 -1.24
N HIS A 246 7.63 30.45 -0.06
CA HIS A 246 6.19 30.19 0.11
C HIS A 246 5.36 31.10 -0.78
N VAL A 247 4.39 30.52 -1.44
CA VAL A 247 3.36 31.20 -2.22
C VAL A 247 2.08 31.22 -1.41
N LEU A 248 1.43 32.36 -1.33
CA LEU A 248 0.12 32.51 -0.70
C LEU A 248 -0.92 32.77 -1.78
N MET A 249 -1.90 31.93 -1.87
CA MET A 249 -3.08 32.16 -2.71
C MET A 249 -4.05 33.11 -2.01
N PRO A 250 -4.96 33.78 -2.74
CA PRO A 250 -5.92 34.68 -2.13
C PRO A 250 -6.72 34.03 -0.99
N GLY A 251 -6.64 34.64 0.19
CA GLY A 251 -7.31 34.14 1.40
C GLY A 251 -6.51 33.19 2.27
N GLU A 252 -5.33 32.76 1.84
CA GLU A 252 -4.45 31.92 2.64
C GLU A 252 -3.66 32.71 3.68
N VAL A 253 -3.27 32.01 4.74
CA VAL A 253 -2.49 32.58 5.85
C VAL A 253 -1.22 31.77 6.04
N LEU A 254 -0.06 32.43 6.04
CA LEU A 254 1.21 31.83 6.38
C LEU A 254 1.51 32.04 7.88
N SER A 255 1.63 30.98 8.63
CA SER A 255 2.16 31.04 10.00
C SER A 255 3.68 30.92 9.97
N GLY A 256 4.38 32.02 10.23
CA GLY A 256 5.85 32.00 10.33
C GLY A 256 6.36 31.03 11.40
N TYR A 257 5.61 30.86 12.50
CA TYR A 257 5.94 29.90 13.55
C TYR A 257 5.88 28.45 13.03
N GLU A 258 4.79 28.09 12.38
CA GLU A 258 4.61 26.72 11.84
C GLU A 258 5.63 26.40 10.75
N CYS A 259 5.95 27.36 9.88
CA CYS A 259 7.00 27.19 8.88
C CYS A 259 8.36 26.90 9.49
N MET A 260 8.71 27.60 10.58
CA MET A 260 10.02 27.45 11.22
C MET A 260 10.11 26.27 12.18
N HIS A 261 8.97 25.80 12.71
CA HIS A 261 8.90 24.69 13.66
C HIS A 261 9.13 23.32 12.97
N PRO A 262 9.57 22.26 13.68
CA PRO A 262 10.05 22.27 15.08
C PRO A 262 11.48 22.79 15.21
N PHE A 263 11.74 23.52 16.29
CA PHE A 263 13.07 24.01 16.62
C PHE A 263 13.91 22.93 17.28
N THR A 264 14.59 22.11 16.46
CA THR A 264 15.42 20.98 16.92
C THR A 264 16.82 21.04 16.31
N LEU A 265 17.78 20.38 16.94
CA LEU A 265 19.13 20.24 16.40
C LEU A 265 19.15 19.50 15.06
N GLU A 266 18.27 18.53 14.88
CA GLU A 266 18.11 17.76 13.64
C GLU A 266 17.67 18.62 12.47
N ASN A 267 16.81 19.60 12.72
CA ASN A 267 16.38 20.59 11.74
C ASN A 267 17.41 21.72 11.49
N GLY A 268 18.63 21.56 12.02
CA GLY A 268 19.73 22.48 11.79
C GLY A 268 19.80 23.67 12.75
N TYR A 269 18.85 23.83 13.68
CA TYR A 269 18.90 24.87 14.67
C TYR A 269 20.02 24.63 15.72
N LYS A 270 20.44 25.67 16.37
CA LYS A 270 21.48 25.68 17.42
C LYS A 270 20.94 26.34 18.69
N THR A 271 21.56 26.03 19.81
CA THR A 271 21.30 26.74 21.06
C THR A 271 21.85 28.15 20.97
N ALA A 272 21.00 29.14 21.20
CA ALA A 272 21.35 30.55 21.27
C ALA A 272 20.37 31.28 22.20
N THR A 273 20.72 32.49 22.59
CA THR A 273 19.92 33.29 23.52
C THR A 273 18.55 33.64 22.92
N ALA A 274 17.51 33.37 23.68
CA ALA A 274 16.12 33.77 23.45
C ALA A 274 15.60 34.59 24.63
N TYR A 275 14.48 35.28 24.44
CA TYR A 275 13.78 36.01 25.50
C TYR A 275 12.52 35.24 25.87
N GLU A 276 12.44 34.82 27.12
CA GLU A 276 11.28 34.12 27.66
C GLU A 276 10.88 34.75 29.00
N ASN A 277 9.61 35.16 29.12
CA ASN A 277 9.07 35.78 30.33
C ASN A 277 9.94 36.95 30.86
N GLY A 278 10.47 37.77 29.93
CA GLY A 278 11.30 38.93 30.27
C GLY A 278 12.74 38.60 30.71
N ARG A 279 13.18 37.37 30.53
CA ARG A 279 14.54 36.93 30.86
C ARG A 279 15.25 36.39 29.62
N SER A 280 16.58 36.54 29.61
CA SER A 280 17.43 35.88 28.62
C SER A 280 17.68 34.43 29.04
N VAL A 281 17.33 33.49 28.18
CA VAL A 281 17.51 32.05 28.34
C VAL A 281 18.18 31.44 27.11
N ASP A 282 18.92 30.37 27.28
CA ASP A 282 19.44 29.64 26.15
C ASP A 282 18.40 28.64 25.66
N SER A 283 18.03 28.74 24.37
CA SER A 283 17.00 27.93 23.74
C SER A 283 17.44 27.51 22.33
N ILE A 284 17.01 26.33 21.88
CA ILE A 284 17.19 25.91 20.48
C ILE A 284 16.33 26.80 19.60
N GLY A 285 16.92 27.37 18.54
CA GLY A 285 16.26 28.33 17.67
C GLY A 285 16.28 29.77 18.21
N GLY A 286 17.06 30.06 19.26
CA GLY A 286 17.18 31.43 19.81
C GLY A 286 17.51 32.45 18.73
N GLY A 287 16.76 33.57 18.71
CA GLY A 287 16.93 34.68 17.77
C GLY A 287 15.97 34.71 16.58
N VAL A 288 15.20 33.67 16.29
CA VAL A 288 14.33 33.57 15.10
C VAL A 288 13.23 34.62 15.04
N CYS A 289 12.85 35.23 16.16
CA CYS A 289 11.91 36.39 16.20
C CYS A 289 12.35 37.55 15.30
N GLN A 290 13.61 37.62 14.91
CA GLN A 290 14.09 38.66 13.98
C GLN A 290 13.63 38.42 12.55
N ILE A 291 13.15 37.24 12.22
CA ILE A 291 12.69 36.86 10.87
C ILE A 291 11.22 37.26 10.68
N SER A 292 10.42 37.25 11.76
CA SER A 292 8.97 37.55 11.74
C SER A 292 8.64 39.04 11.54
#